data_751b96b28e860fa9868a1f6f1daf8f3e
#
_entry.id   751b96b28e860fa9868a1f6f1daf8f3e
#
_cell.length_a   1.000
_cell.length_b   1.000
_cell.length_c   1.000
_cell.angle_alpha   90.00
_cell.angle_beta   90.00
_cell.angle_gamma   90.00
#
_symmetry.space_group_name_H-M   'P 1'
#
loop_
_entity.id
_entity.type
_entity.pdbx_description
1 polymer ?
#
loop_
_entity_poly.entity_id
_entity_poly.type
_entity_poly.pdbx_seq_one_letter_code
_entity_poly.pdbx_strand_id
1 'polypeptide(L)'
;MLTEEKEDYLKAILANDGDTSFVSNKKLSQYLNIKPPSVSEMVGRLEKAGYVETKHYKGVKLSDEGLKHTLDIIKRHRLLELFLIEVLQYNWEEVHQEAEILEHRISDLFVERLDKILDYPETCPHGGIIPRNQHFEEKFTVSLLEFEPGDKVTIKRVRDKTELLVYLSSKNISIGNDVEIVTKYETNKVMIVKRNDIVTILSYDNAMNIFAEHV
;
A
#
# COMPACT_ATOMS: atom_id res chain seq x y z
N MET A 1 -7.34 8.44 21.80
CA MET A 1 -6.96 8.60 20.40
C MET A 1 -5.48 8.26 20.31
N LEU A 2 -5.06 7.43 19.38
CA LEU A 2 -3.65 7.17 19.15
C LEU A 2 -2.98 8.42 18.60
N THR A 3 -1.66 8.50 18.75
CA THR A 3 -0.88 9.53 18.08
C THR A 3 -0.59 9.07 16.66
N GLU A 4 -0.43 10.00 15.74
CA GLU A 4 -0.03 9.81 14.34
C GLU A 4 1.12 8.78 14.21
N GLU A 5 2.21 9.00 14.96
CA GLU A 5 3.35 8.08 14.99
C GLU A 5 2.97 6.62 15.35
N LYS A 6 2.02 6.41 16.27
CA LYS A 6 1.55 5.06 16.63
C LYS A 6 0.73 4.42 15.51
N GLU A 7 -0.07 5.22 14.84
CA GLU A 7 -0.89 4.80 13.71
C GLU A 7 0.00 4.38 12.53
N ASP A 8 1.07 5.12 12.25
CA ASP A 8 2.07 4.76 11.23
C ASP A 8 2.78 3.44 11.54
N TYR A 9 3.09 3.19 12.81
CA TYR A 9 3.64 1.90 13.21
C TYR A 9 2.66 0.74 12.99
N LEU A 10 1.37 0.93 13.26
CA LEU A 10 0.36 -0.10 13.00
C LEU A 10 0.22 -0.36 11.49
N LYS A 11 0.20 0.68 10.65
CA LYS A 11 0.25 0.56 9.18
C LYS A 11 1.49 -0.21 8.72
N ALA A 12 2.66 0.12 9.27
CA ALA A 12 3.91 -0.57 8.94
C ALA A 12 3.90 -2.05 9.33
N ILE A 13 3.31 -2.40 10.48
CA ILE A 13 3.17 -3.79 10.91
C ILE A 13 2.28 -4.54 9.93
N LEU A 14 1.11 -4.01 9.57
CA LEU A 14 0.21 -4.62 8.59
C LEU A 14 0.87 -4.77 7.21
N ALA A 15 1.55 -3.74 6.73
CA ALA A 15 2.25 -3.75 5.44
C ALA A 15 3.36 -4.82 5.34
N ASN A 16 3.73 -5.42 6.48
CA ASN A 16 4.70 -6.49 6.59
C ASN A 16 4.09 -7.83 7.03
N ASP A 17 2.79 -8.04 6.75
CA ASP A 17 2.01 -9.24 7.08
C ASP A 17 1.82 -9.48 8.59
N GLY A 18 1.82 -8.39 9.36
CA GLY A 18 1.70 -8.43 10.81
C GLY A 18 0.29 -8.69 11.35
N ASP A 19 -0.68 -8.93 10.50
CA ASP A 19 -2.02 -9.45 10.81
C ASP A 19 -2.03 -10.98 10.93
N THR A 20 -1.17 -11.66 10.17
CA THR A 20 -1.09 -13.13 10.13
C THR A 20 0.16 -13.70 10.78
N SER A 21 1.27 -12.98 10.74
CA SER A 21 2.59 -13.43 11.19
C SER A 21 3.30 -12.40 12.07
N PHE A 22 4.30 -12.86 12.86
CA PHE A 22 5.14 -11.95 13.65
C PHE A 22 6.18 -11.27 12.78
N VAL A 23 6.22 -9.94 12.84
CA VAL A 23 7.18 -9.08 12.12
C VAL A 23 8.35 -8.74 13.04
N SER A 24 9.58 -8.97 12.60
CA SER A 24 10.76 -8.66 13.42
C SER A 24 10.97 -7.13 13.53
N ASN A 25 11.47 -6.68 14.70
CA ASN A 25 11.82 -5.27 14.90
C ASN A 25 12.86 -4.77 13.87
N LYS A 26 13.74 -5.67 13.38
CA LYS A 26 14.68 -5.33 12.30
C LYS A 26 13.97 -5.01 11.00
N LYS A 27 12.96 -5.81 10.62
CA LYS A 27 12.16 -5.57 9.39
C LYS A 27 11.41 -4.24 9.49
N LEU A 28 10.79 -3.94 10.65
CA LEU A 28 10.13 -2.66 10.90
C LEU A 28 11.11 -1.48 10.90
N SER A 29 12.29 -1.65 11.50
CA SER A 29 13.35 -0.63 11.49
C SER A 29 13.78 -0.26 10.07
N GLN A 30 13.91 -1.25 9.21
CA GLN A 30 14.24 -1.04 7.80
C GLN A 30 13.10 -0.40 7.02
N TYR A 31 11.86 -0.88 7.23
CA TYR A 31 10.68 -0.37 6.55
C TYR A 31 10.40 1.10 6.90
N LEU A 32 10.46 1.46 8.18
CA LEU A 32 10.22 2.81 8.68
C LEU A 32 11.44 3.74 8.60
N ASN A 33 12.61 3.20 8.24
CA ASN A 33 13.89 3.91 8.29
C ASN A 33 14.19 4.54 9.69
N ILE A 34 13.88 3.79 10.76
CA ILE A 34 14.02 4.20 12.17
C ILE A 34 14.97 3.27 12.89
N LYS A 35 15.72 3.77 13.86
CA LYS A 35 16.70 2.96 14.63
C LYS A 35 16.00 1.86 15.44
N PRO A 36 16.57 0.64 15.52
CA PRO A 36 15.95 -0.49 16.22
C PRO A 36 15.55 -0.24 17.70
N PRO A 37 16.30 0.54 18.51
CA PRO A 37 15.87 0.85 19.88
C PRO A 37 14.55 1.62 19.92
N SER A 38 14.34 2.60 19.03
CA SER A 38 13.10 3.39 18.97
C SER A 38 11.92 2.50 18.52
N VAL A 39 12.15 1.57 17.59
CA VAL A 39 11.13 0.57 17.21
C VAL A 39 10.74 -0.27 18.42
N SER A 40 11.71 -0.79 19.18
CA SER A 40 11.44 -1.61 20.35
C SER A 40 10.66 -0.85 21.44
N GLU A 41 10.99 0.43 21.64
CA GLU A 41 10.28 1.30 22.58
C GLU A 41 8.82 1.51 22.16
N MET A 42 8.59 1.85 20.87
CA MET A 42 7.24 2.07 20.35
C MET A 42 6.40 0.80 20.37
N VAL A 43 6.96 -0.33 19.95
CA VAL A 43 6.30 -1.64 20.03
C VAL A 43 5.88 -1.96 21.48
N GLY A 44 6.74 -1.69 22.47
CA GLY A 44 6.38 -1.86 23.89
C GLY A 44 5.26 -0.92 24.36
N ARG A 45 5.17 0.30 23.82
CA ARG A 45 4.05 1.23 24.08
C ARG A 45 2.74 0.75 23.44
N LEU A 46 2.79 0.22 22.21
CA LEU A 46 1.64 -0.35 21.51
C LEU A 46 1.13 -1.60 22.18
N GLU A 47 2.03 -2.47 22.67
CA GLU A 47 1.68 -3.69 23.42
C GLU A 47 0.96 -3.34 24.72
N LYS A 48 1.49 -2.41 25.51
CA LYS A 48 0.85 -1.91 26.74
C LYS A 48 -0.53 -1.29 26.48
N ALA A 49 -0.72 -0.72 25.30
CA ALA A 49 -2.00 -0.14 24.88
C ALA A 49 -2.96 -1.18 24.27
N GLY A 50 -2.54 -2.44 24.10
CA GLY A 50 -3.37 -3.54 23.60
C GLY A 50 -3.51 -3.64 22.10
N TYR A 51 -2.76 -2.86 21.31
CA TYR A 51 -2.85 -2.85 19.85
C TYR A 51 -1.98 -3.90 19.17
N VAL A 52 -0.98 -4.42 19.86
CA VAL A 52 -0.09 -5.46 19.33
C VAL A 52 0.22 -6.51 20.39
N GLU A 53 0.62 -7.69 19.92
CA GLU A 53 1.17 -8.79 20.70
C GLU A 53 2.65 -8.94 20.36
N THR A 54 3.50 -9.13 21.36
CA THR A 54 4.92 -9.43 21.13
C THR A 54 5.25 -10.87 21.49
N LYS A 55 6.19 -11.45 20.77
CA LYS A 55 6.74 -12.76 21.07
C LYS A 55 8.25 -12.71 21.05
N HIS A 56 8.86 -13.13 22.14
CA HIS A 56 10.32 -13.12 22.31
C HIS A 56 11.01 -13.82 21.12
N TYR A 57 12.00 -13.16 20.51
CA TYR A 57 12.72 -13.56 19.29
C TYR A 57 11.90 -13.65 17.99
N LYS A 58 10.57 -13.51 18.01
CA LYS A 58 9.75 -13.54 16.80
C LYS A 58 9.37 -12.14 16.31
N GLY A 59 9.19 -11.20 17.23
CA GLY A 59 8.80 -9.82 16.92
C GLY A 59 7.39 -9.47 17.39
N VAL A 60 6.67 -8.71 16.58
CA VAL A 60 5.37 -8.10 16.88
C VAL A 60 4.32 -8.51 15.86
N LYS A 61 3.07 -8.66 16.31
CA LYS A 61 1.89 -8.95 15.51
C LYS A 61 0.75 -8.02 15.95
N LEU A 62 -0.14 -7.61 15.05
CA LEU A 62 -1.34 -6.86 15.41
C LEU A 62 -2.27 -7.74 16.28
N SER A 63 -2.85 -7.14 17.31
CA SER A 63 -4.03 -7.69 17.99
C SER A 63 -5.28 -7.45 17.14
N ASP A 64 -6.42 -8.06 17.50
CA ASP A 64 -7.69 -7.80 16.82
C ASP A 64 -8.07 -6.31 16.87
N GLU A 65 -7.84 -5.66 18.03
CA GLU A 65 -8.08 -4.22 18.17
C GLU A 65 -7.08 -3.39 17.35
N GLY A 66 -5.81 -3.80 17.31
CA GLY A 66 -4.80 -3.19 16.48
C GLY A 66 -5.13 -3.31 14.99
N LEU A 67 -5.55 -4.48 14.53
CA LEU A 67 -5.96 -4.70 13.15
C LEU A 67 -7.16 -3.84 12.79
N LYS A 68 -8.21 -3.83 13.61
CA LYS A 68 -9.39 -3.00 13.41
C LYS A 68 -9.03 -1.53 13.25
N HIS A 69 -8.22 -0.99 14.17
CA HIS A 69 -7.80 0.41 14.12
C HIS A 69 -6.96 0.70 12.87
N THR A 70 -6.05 -0.20 12.51
CA THR A 70 -5.24 -0.07 11.29
C THR A 70 -6.10 -0.03 10.02
N LEU A 71 -7.12 -0.88 9.94
CA LEU A 71 -8.03 -0.91 8.80
C LEU A 71 -8.86 0.37 8.68
N ASP A 72 -9.26 0.98 9.82
CA ASP A 72 -9.94 2.27 9.83
C ASP A 72 -9.04 3.39 9.28
N ILE A 73 -7.74 3.40 9.62
CA ILE A 73 -6.79 4.38 9.07
C ILE A 73 -6.60 4.16 7.58
N ILE A 74 -6.41 2.92 7.13
CA ILE A 74 -6.26 2.60 5.70
C ILE A 74 -7.53 3.01 4.92
N LYS A 75 -8.72 2.81 5.49
CA LYS A 75 -9.95 3.28 4.88
C LYS A 75 -9.96 4.80 4.71
N ARG A 76 -9.56 5.56 5.74
CA ARG A 76 -9.47 7.03 5.69
C ARG A 76 -8.51 7.47 4.60
N HIS A 77 -7.30 6.89 4.59
CA HIS A 77 -6.28 7.16 3.59
C HIS A 77 -6.81 6.97 2.17
N ARG A 78 -7.32 5.78 1.86
CA ARG A 78 -7.79 5.40 0.53
C ARG A 78 -8.99 6.20 0.03
N LEU A 79 -9.89 6.58 0.93
CA LEU A 79 -11.00 7.48 0.60
C LEU A 79 -10.53 8.91 0.33
N LEU A 80 -9.54 9.39 1.11
CA LEU A 80 -8.93 10.70 0.88
C LEU A 80 -8.23 10.76 -0.47
N GLU A 81 -7.41 9.76 -0.82
CA GLU A 81 -6.76 9.69 -2.13
C GLU A 81 -7.78 9.79 -3.27
N LEU A 82 -8.87 9.03 -3.19
CA LEU A 82 -9.91 9.03 -4.21
C LEU A 82 -10.60 10.40 -4.31
N PHE A 83 -10.93 11.01 -3.18
CA PHE A 83 -11.52 12.34 -3.13
C PHE A 83 -10.58 13.41 -3.70
N LEU A 84 -9.31 13.36 -3.36
CA LEU A 84 -8.30 14.29 -3.86
C LEU A 84 -8.18 14.23 -5.39
N ILE A 85 -8.23 13.02 -5.98
CA ILE A 85 -8.20 12.85 -7.43
C ILE A 85 -9.52 13.25 -8.09
N GLU A 86 -10.64 12.66 -7.66
CA GLU A 86 -11.91 12.78 -8.38
C GLU A 86 -12.57 14.14 -8.21
N VAL A 87 -12.42 14.76 -7.03
CA VAL A 87 -13.08 16.01 -6.70
C VAL A 87 -12.13 17.20 -6.79
N LEU A 88 -10.91 17.07 -6.27
CA LEU A 88 -9.94 18.18 -6.24
C LEU A 88 -8.93 18.13 -7.38
N GLN A 89 -8.96 17.09 -8.23
CA GLN A 89 -8.15 16.93 -9.43
C GLN A 89 -6.62 16.94 -9.19
N TYR A 90 -6.20 16.38 -8.06
CA TYR A 90 -4.80 16.09 -7.81
C TYR A 90 -4.30 15.02 -8.80
N ASN A 91 -3.01 15.03 -9.10
CA ASN A 91 -2.39 13.93 -9.82
C ASN A 91 -2.21 12.71 -8.90
N TRP A 92 -2.27 11.52 -9.46
CA TRP A 92 -2.24 10.29 -8.66
C TRP A 92 -0.94 10.05 -7.90
N GLU A 93 0.16 10.67 -8.33
CA GLU A 93 1.45 10.67 -7.64
C GLU A 93 1.57 11.66 -6.48
N GLU A 94 0.63 12.63 -6.39
CA GLU A 94 0.64 13.69 -5.36
C GLU A 94 -0.25 13.34 -4.17
N VAL A 95 -1.30 12.55 -4.39
CA VAL A 95 -2.37 12.33 -3.40
C VAL A 95 -1.93 11.60 -2.16
N HIS A 96 -0.93 10.71 -2.26
CA HIS A 96 -0.46 9.92 -1.14
C HIS A 96 0.05 10.81 0.02
N GLN A 97 0.87 11.81 -0.27
CA GLN A 97 1.42 12.70 0.74
C GLN A 97 0.34 13.55 1.43
N GLU A 98 -0.65 14.03 0.67
CA GLU A 98 -1.78 14.77 1.25
C GLU A 98 -2.68 13.87 2.08
N ALA A 99 -2.96 12.65 1.63
CA ALA A 99 -3.74 11.69 2.37
C ALA A 99 -3.08 11.30 3.70
N GLU A 100 -1.76 11.09 3.74
CA GLU A 100 -0.95 10.83 4.94
C GLU A 100 -1.11 11.94 6.00
N ILE A 101 -1.15 13.21 5.58
CA ILE A 101 -1.35 14.34 6.51
C ILE A 101 -2.77 14.39 7.06
N LEU A 102 -3.76 14.11 6.22
CA LEU A 102 -5.18 14.31 6.55
C LEU A 102 -5.79 13.13 7.32
N GLU A 103 -5.37 11.90 7.06
CA GLU A 103 -5.98 10.69 7.60
C GLU A 103 -6.07 10.65 9.12
N HIS A 104 -5.07 11.23 9.79
CA HIS A 104 -4.98 11.31 11.26
C HIS A 104 -5.85 12.43 11.87
N ARG A 105 -6.36 13.35 11.05
CA ARG A 105 -7.04 14.59 11.50
C ARG A 105 -8.53 14.63 11.20
N ILE A 106 -9.02 13.82 10.27
CA ILE A 106 -10.45 13.80 9.90
C ILE A 106 -11.26 13.02 10.91
N SER A 107 -12.49 13.46 11.15
CA SER A 107 -13.44 12.80 12.06
C SER A 107 -14.15 11.63 11.37
N ASP A 108 -14.71 10.71 12.17
CA ASP A 108 -15.51 9.59 11.66
C ASP A 108 -16.69 10.07 10.83
N LEU A 109 -17.34 11.17 11.25
CA LEU A 109 -18.44 11.77 10.48
C LEU A 109 -17.96 12.27 9.11
N PHE A 110 -16.75 12.83 9.04
CA PHE A 110 -16.18 13.24 7.76
C PHE A 110 -15.94 12.01 6.85
N VAL A 111 -15.38 10.93 7.41
CA VAL A 111 -15.15 9.66 6.67
C VAL A 111 -16.46 9.08 6.15
N GLU A 112 -17.51 9.04 6.97
CA GLU A 112 -18.83 8.55 6.56
C GLU A 112 -19.41 9.37 5.39
N ARG A 113 -19.30 10.71 5.46
CA ARG A 113 -19.77 11.61 4.40
C ARG A 113 -18.94 11.48 3.14
N LEU A 114 -17.64 11.32 3.29
CA LEU A 114 -16.71 11.11 2.20
C LEU A 114 -16.99 9.80 1.46
N ASP A 115 -17.16 8.71 2.21
CA ASP A 115 -17.51 7.39 1.66
C ASP A 115 -18.83 7.44 0.86
N LYS A 116 -19.81 8.17 1.38
CA LYS A 116 -21.11 8.35 0.72
C LYS A 116 -21.03 9.20 -0.53
N ILE A 117 -20.28 10.30 -0.54
CA ILE A 117 -20.18 11.19 -1.72
C ILE A 117 -19.42 10.50 -2.87
N LEU A 118 -18.53 9.59 -2.54
CA LEU A 118 -17.79 8.76 -3.48
C LEU A 118 -18.55 7.47 -3.90
N ASP A 119 -19.82 7.34 -3.50
CA ASP A 119 -20.69 6.20 -3.82
C ASP A 119 -20.13 4.83 -3.36
N TYR A 120 -19.54 4.81 -2.16
CA TYR A 120 -19.00 3.60 -1.52
C TYR A 120 -18.00 2.82 -2.39
N PRO A 121 -16.92 3.42 -2.84
CA PRO A 121 -15.97 2.81 -3.75
C PRO A 121 -15.32 1.55 -3.16
N GLU A 122 -15.00 0.58 -4.02
CA GLU A 122 -14.34 -0.66 -3.60
C GLU A 122 -12.82 -0.50 -3.50
N THR A 123 -12.23 0.34 -4.34
CA THR A 123 -10.76 0.51 -4.45
C THR A 123 -10.37 1.98 -4.45
N CYS A 124 -9.15 2.24 -4.00
CA CYS A 124 -8.51 3.55 -4.14
C CYS A 124 -7.92 3.73 -5.57
N PRO A 125 -7.41 4.92 -5.92
CA PRO A 125 -6.83 5.18 -7.24
C PRO A 125 -5.63 4.28 -7.60
N HIS A 126 -4.96 3.74 -6.59
CA HIS A 126 -3.83 2.82 -6.75
C HIS A 126 -4.25 1.34 -6.81
N GLY A 127 -5.56 1.06 -6.85
CA GLY A 127 -6.14 -0.30 -6.94
C GLY A 127 -6.17 -1.07 -5.61
N GLY A 128 -5.82 -0.44 -4.49
CA GLY A 128 -5.92 -1.03 -3.16
C GLY A 128 -7.38 -1.11 -2.67
N ILE A 129 -7.77 -2.22 -2.06
CA ILE A 129 -9.14 -2.43 -1.54
C ILE A 129 -9.42 -1.50 -0.36
N ILE A 130 -10.51 -0.73 -0.39
CA ILE A 130 -10.97 0.08 0.75
C ILE A 130 -11.60 -0.86 1.79
N PRO A 131 -11.01 -0.97 3.01
CA PRO A 131 -11.49 -1.90 4.03
C PRO A 131 -12.94 -1.67 4.41
N ARG A 132 -13.72 -2.76 4.54
CA ARG A 132 -15.11 -2.72 4.98
C ARG A 132 -15.39 -3.86 5.98
N ASN A 133 -16.19 -3.57 7.00
CA ASN A 133 -16.64 -4.56 7.99
C ASN A 133 -15.50 -5.38 8.63
N GLN A 134 -14.33 -4.76 8.86
CA GLN A 134 -13.12 -5.40 9.41
C GLN A 134 -12.55 -6.51 8.50
N HIS A 135 -13.04 -6.66 7.30
CA HIS A 135 -12.48 -7.53 6.28
C HIS A 135 -11.50 -6.74 5.41
N PHE A 136 -10.31 -7.27 5.32
CA PHE A 136 -9.27 -6.73 4.46
C PHE A 136 -8.51 -7.88 3.81
N GLU A 137 -8.66 -7.98 2.51
CA GLU A 137 -7.89 -8.89 1.67
C GLU A 137 -7.62 -8.17 0.36
N GLU A 138 -6.35 -7.96 0.04
CA GLU A 138 -5.99 -7.36 -1.24
C GLU A 138 -6.33 -8.31 -2.38
N LYS A 139 -7.15 -7.86 -3.30
CA LYS A 139 -7.69 -8.65 -4.41
C LYS A 139 -6.61 -9.02 -5.43
N PHE A 140 -5.67 -8.12 -5.67
CA PHE A 140 -4.61 -8.29 -6.67
C PHE A 140 -3.26 -8.41 -5.97
N THR A 141 -2.71 -9.63 -5.93
CA THR A 141 -1.49 -9.95 -5.17
C THR A 141 -0.37 -10.50 -6.05
N VAL A 142 -0.67 -10.93 -7.28
CA VAL A 142 0.34 -11.44 -8.22
C VAL A 142 1.13 -10.27 -8.79
N SER A 143 2.42 -10.19 -8.47
CA SER A 143 3.27 -9.11 -8.92
C SER A 143 3.61 -9.24 -10.41
N LEU A 144 3.86 -8.12 -11.06
CA LEU A 144 4.23 -8.10 -12.48
C LEU A 144 5.49 -8.95 -12.76
N LEU A 145 6.36 -9.09 -11.76
CA LEU A 145 7.57 -9.90 -11.85
C LEU A 145 7.30 -11.41 -11.97
N GLU A 146 6.11 -11.88 -11.55
CA GLU A 146 5.74 -13.30 -11.57
C GLU A 146 5.27 -13.78 -12.95
N PHE A 147 4.86 -12.86 -13.84
CA PHE A 147 4.42 -13.17 -15.20
C PHE A 147 5.62 -13.43 -16.14
N GLU A 148 5.43 -14.29 -17.14
CA GLU A 148 6.49 -14.73 -18.03
C GLU A 148 6.53 -13.93 -19.37
N PRO A 149 7.69 -13.88 -20.07
CA PRO A 149 7.77 -13.28 -21.39
C PRO A 149 6.71 -13.84 -22.34
N GLY A 150 5.96 -12.95 -23.02
CA GLY A 150 4.83 -13.26 -23.88
C GLY A 150 3.46 -13.10 -23.20
N ASP A 151 3.40 -13.05 -21.87
CA ASP A 151 2.15 -12.81 -21.16
C ASP A 151 1.62 -11.40 -21.43
N LYS A 152 0.29 -11.31 -21.58
CA LYS A 152 -0.45 -10.05 -21.63
C LYS A 152 -1.26 -9.92 -20.37
N VAL A 153 -1.08 -8.81 -19.67
CA VAL A 153 -1.67 -8.58 -18.34
C VAL A 153 -2.23 -7.19 -18.21
N THR A 154 -3.30 -7.05 -17.43
CA THR A 154 -3.87 -5.77 -17.05
C THR A 154 -3.35 -5.35 -15.68
N ILE A 155 -2.79 -4.15 -15.57
CA ILE A 155 -2.35 -3.59 -14.29
C ILE A 155 -3.57 -3.28 -13.44
N LYS A 156 -3.64 -3.86 -12.25
CA LYS A 156 -4.79 -3.76 -11.33
C LYS A 156 -4.48 -3.00 -10.06
N ARG A 157 -3.23 -3.05 -9.60
CA ARG A 157 -2.81 -2.37 -8.37
C ARG A 157 -1.34 -1.98 -8.45
N VAL A 158 -1.02 -0.84 -7.86
CA VAL A 158 0.36 -0.35 -7.67
C VAL A 158 0.53 0.03 -6.22
N ARG A 159 1.67 -0.25 -5.60
CA ARG A 159 1.96 0.24 -4.25
C ARG A 159 2.22 1.75 -4.27
N ASP A 160 1.74 2.44 -3.24
CA ASP A 160 1.82 3.90 -3.07
C ASP A 160 3.26 4.34 -2.74
N LYS A 161 4.15 4.18 -3.71
CA LYS A 161 5.52 4.69 -3.65
C LYS A 161 5.64 5.85 -4.62
N THR A 162 5.79 7.06 -4.12
CA THR A 162 5.82 8.29 -4.94
C THR A 162 6.77 8.18 -6.13
N GLU A 163 8.00 7.68 -5.93
CA GLU A 163 8.97 7.53 -7.01
C GLU A 163 8.50 6.56 -8.10
N LEU A 164 7.82 5.46 -7.72
CA LEU A 164 7.24 4.51 -8.67
C LEU A 164 6.08 5.14 -9.43
N LEU A 165 5.18 5.83 -8.76
CA LEU A 165 4.02 6.49 -9.36
C LEU A 165 4.46 7.55 -10.37
N VAL A 166 5.40 8.43 -10.00
CA VAL A 166 6.01 9.43 -10.90
C VAL A 166 6.66 8.75 -12.11
N TYR A 167 7.39 7.65 -11.89
CA TYR A 167 8.00 6.91 -12.99
C TYR A 167 6.96 6.34 -13.95
N LEU A 168 5.91 5.68 -13.44
CA LEU A 168 4.84 5.11 -14.24
C LEU A 168 4.06 6.19 -15.00
N SER A 169 3.73 7.32 -14.35
CA SER A 169 3.13 8.49 -15.01
C SER A 169 3.96 8.97 -16.20
N SER A 170 5.30 9.06 -16.03
CA SER A 170 6.21 9.47 -17.10
C SER A 170 6.23 8.52 -18.31
N LYS A 171 5.75 7.28 -18.11
CA LYS A 171 5.63 6.24 -19.15
C LYS A 171 4.22 6.03 -19.63
N ASN A 172 3.26 6.86 -19.19
CA ASN A 172 1.83 6.71 -19.44
C ASN A 172 1.30 5.32 -19.06
N ILE A 173 1.80 4.77 -17.96
CA ILE A 173 1.33 3.50 -17.37
C ILE A 173 0.49 3.82 -16.14
N SER A 174 -0.73 3.28 -16.10
CA SER A 174 -1.70 3.47 -15.02
C SER A 174 -2.51 2.21 -14.76
N ILE A 175 -3.32 2.22 -13.72
CA ILE A 175 -4.29 1.16 -13.44
C ILE A 175 -5.23 0.99 -14.64
N GLY A 176 -5.58 -0.26 -14.97
CA GLY A 176 -6.42 -0.63 -16.10
C GLY A 176 -5.70 -0.71 -17.45
N ASN A 177 -4.40 -0.40 -17.50
CA ASN A 177 -3.65 -0.55 -18.74
C ASN A 177 -3.21 -2.00 -18.97
N ASP A 178 -3.36 -2.45 -20.21
CA ASP A 178 -2.80 -3.72 -20.66
C ASP A 178 -1.35 -3.53 -21.08
N VAL A 179 -0.50 -4.43 -20.60
CA VAL A 179 0.92 -4.50 -20.95
C VAL A 179 1.30 -5.91 -21.34
N GLU A 180 2.28 -6.04 -22.23
CA GLU A 180 2.89 -7.30 -22.60
C GLU A 180 4.26 -7.42 -21.93
N ILE A 181 4.55 -8.56 -21.32
CA ILE A 181 5.87 -8.86 -20.78
C ILE A 181 6.77 -9.26 -21.96
N VAL A 182 7.76 -8.44 -22.28
CA VAL A 182 8.64 -8.69 -23.44
C VAL A 182 9.79 -9.61 -23.06
N THR A 183 10.49 -9.30 -21.97
CA THR A 183 11.64 -10.08 -21.50
C THR A 183 12.05 -9.72 -20.08
N LYS A 184 12.78 -10.62 -19.43
CA LYS A 184 13.41 -10.42 -18.11
C LYS A 184 14.91 -10.62 -18.20
N TYR A 185 15.68 -9.75 -17.61
CA TYR A 185 17.13 -9.84 -17.50
C TYR A 185 17.56 -10.08 -16.07
N GLU A 186 17.75 -11.36 -15.72
CA GLU A 186 18.03 -11.79 -14.35
C GLU A 186 19.31 -11.16 -13.76
N THR A 187 20.37 -11.06 -14.57
CA THR A 187 21.64 -10.48 -14.13
C THR A 187 21.53 -8.99 -13.82
N ASN A 188 20.76 -8.26 -14.62
CA ASN A 188 20.60 -6.81 -14.48
C ASN A 188 19.42 -6.44 -13.55
N LYS A 189 18.61 -7.41 -13.11
CA LYS A 189 17.40 -7.20 -12.32
C LYS A 189 16.46 -6.20 -12.96
N VAL A 190 16.22 -6.33 -14.26
CA VAL A 190 15.27 -5.50 -15.00
C VAL A 190 14.38 -6.38 -15.88
N MET A 191 13.15 -5.91 -16.08
CA MET A 191 12.22 -6.46 -17.05
C MET A 191 11.80 -5.39 -18.05
N ILE A 192 11.42 -5.82 -19.23
CA ILE A 192 10.90 -4.97 -20.29
C ILE A 192 9.44 -5.31 -20.47
N VAL A 193 8.60 -4.27 -20.40
CA VAL A 193 7.18 -4.36 -20.71
C VAL A 193 6.87 -3.46 -21.90
N LYS A 194 5.83 -3.82 -22.66
CA LYS A 194 5.37 -3.06 -23.82
C LYS A 194 3.89 -2.74 -23.66
N ARG A 195 3.55 -1.48 -23.87
CA ARG A 195 2.17 -1.00 -23.98
C ARG A 195 2.00 -0.30 -25.31
N ASN A 196 1.17 -0.83 -26.19
CA ASN A 196 1.11 -0.39 -27.60
C ASN A 196 2.52 -0.45 -28.23
N ASP A 197 3.04 0.66 -28.71
CA ASP A 197 4.41 0.76 -29.28
C ASP A 197 5.44 1.32 -28.31
N ILE A 198 5.06 1.58 -27.04
CA ILE A 198 5.96 2.13 -26.03
C ILE A 198 6.57 0.98 -25.23
N VAL A 199 7.90 0.94 -25.24
CA VAL A 199 8.70 0.00 -24.44
C VAL A 199 9.14 0.69 -23.16
N THR A 200 8.93 0.03 -22.02
CA THR A 200 9.30 0.54 -20.70
C THR A 200 10.18 -0.47 -19.98
N ILE A 201 11.27 0.01 -19.40
CA ILE A 201 12.19 -0.81 -18.59
C ILE A 201 11.80 -0.62 -17.13
N LEU A 202 11.48 -1.70 -16.44
CA LEU A 202 11.19 -1.72 -15.00
C LEU A 202 12.32 -2.45 -14.28
N SER A 203 12.82 -1.88 -13.18
CA SER A 203 13.63 -2.66 -12.24
C SER A 203 12.77 -3.76 -11.61
N TYR A 204 13.39 -4.84 -11.16
CA TYR A 204 12.65 -5.89 -10.42
C TYR A 204 12.00 -5.34 -9.15
N ASP A 205 12.63 -4.37 -8.49
CA ASP A 205 12.01 -3.69 -7.33
C ASP A 205 10.71 -2.95 -7.72
N ASN A 206 10.71 -2.25 -8.84
CA ASN A 206 9.49 -1.61 -9.35
C ASN A 206 8.45 -2.66 -9.75
N ALA A 207 8.84 -3.69 -10.49
CA ALA A 207 7.93 -4.74 -10.95
C ALA A 207 7.27 -5.52 -9.81
N MET A 208 7.97 -5.75 -8.70
CA MET A 208 7.41 -6.37 -7.48
C MET A 208 6.34 -5.51 -6.79
N ASN A 209 6.26 -4.22 -7.08
CA ASN A 209 5.30 -3.29 -6.50
C ASN A 209 4.14 -2.95 -7.45
N ILE A 210 4.06 -3.59 -8.60
CA ILE A 210 2.98 -3.51 -9.59
C ILE A 210 2.29 -4.87 -9.63
N PHE A 211 0.97 -4.91 -9.48
CA PHE A 211 0.20 -6.15 -9.45
C PHE A 211 -0.77 -6.18 -10.63
N ALA A 212 -0.91 -7.36 -11.23
CA ALA A 212 -1.67 -7.52 -12.46
C ALA A 212 -2.44 -8.85 -12.49
N GLU A 213 -3.29 -9.01 -13.48
CA GLU A 213 -3.94 -10.26 -13.85
C GLU A 213 -3.84 -10.48 -15.36
N HIS A 214 -3.95 -11.72 -15.82
CA HIS A 214 -4.02 -12.00 -17.24
C HIS A 214 -5.23 -11.32 -17.89
N VAL A 215 -5.05 -10.85 -19.14
CA VAL A 215 -6.13 -10.25 -19.95
C VAL A 215 -7.18 -11.30 -20.29
#